data_ed81bbd617e5ff33ad8440d9292f7655
#
_entry.id   ed81bbd617e5ff33ad8440d9292f7655
#
_cell.length_a   1.000
_cell.length_b   1.000
_cell.length_c   1.000
_cell.angle_alpha   90.00
_cell.angle_beta   90.00
_cell.angle_gamma   90.00
#
_symmetry.space_group_name_H-M   'P 1'
#
loop_
_entity.id
_entity.type
_entity.pdbx_description
1 polymer ?
#
loop_
_entity_poly.entity_id
_entity_poly.type
_entity_poly.pdbx_seq_one_letter_code
_entity_poly.pdbx_strand_id
1 'polypeptide(L)'
;MKKIIIFFIFIISSLYLITDEIVFPEEYSYGDNISQKIDLYRGKSDKVLVWIHGGGWLFGNKRAERWINRFENHFVDNKDHNVFMIGYRIGRNTAPNAVEDVLCAYNKILEISFSEGFSTDDVIVAGASAGGHLALLIGLYDQRNVSLCKINNKPKAVINLFGITDIKKTSDYLDAEKFFTASNYVKTWILPDKDLEKISLNYSPINMTVIKAPNFLTIHGTKDSWVPYNQAVLLDTKLQENHKLLTIDNGRHYRFSENQNELIRTEIKKFIDINYN
;
A
#
# COMPACT_ATOMS: atom_id res chain seq x y z
N MET A 1 48.07 -47.29 -43.60
CA MET A 1 47.68 -45.89 -43.24
C MET A 1 46.20 -45.87 -42.98
N LYS A 2 45.77 -45.92 -41.72
CA LYS A 2 44.34 -45.87 -41.31
C LYS A 2 43.96 -44.40 -41.12
N LYS A 3 43.00 -43.90 -41.87
CA LYS A 3 42.41 -42.56 -41.69
C LYS A 3 41.40 -42.61 -40.52
N ILE A 4 41.67 -41.87 -39.45
CA ILE A 4 40.75 -41.66 -38.34
C ILE A 4 39.86 -40.50 -38.75
N ILE A 5 38.54 -40.77 -38.87
CA ILE A 5 37.53 -39.75 -39.09
C ILE A 5 37.02 -39.38 -37.69
N ILE A 6 37.31 -38.13 -37.26
CA ILE A 6 36.81 -37.57 -36.02
C ILE A 6 35.44 -36.92 -36.32
N PHE A 7 34.38 -37.49 -35.77
CA PHE A 7 33.04 -36.89 -35.78
C PHE A 7 32.95 -35.84 -34.67
N PHE A 8 32.88 -34.57 -35.04
CA PHE A 8 32.51 -33.50 -34.13
C PHE A 8 30.98 -33.48 -33.96
N ILE A 9 30.49 -33.94 -32.82
CA ILE A 9 29.10 -33.79 -32.42
C ILE A 9 28.96 -32.38 -31.82
N PHE A 10 28.35 -31.45 -32.60
CA PHE A 10 27.90 -30.19 -32.06
C PHE A 10 26.65 -30.42 -31.18
N ILE A 11 26.83 -30.39 -29.88
CA ILE A 11 25.72 -30.29 -28.94
C ILE A 11 25.31 -28.81 -28.91
N ILE A 12 24.27 -28.46 -29.69
CA ILE A 12 23.59 -27.20 -29.57
C ILE A 12 22.72 -27.30 -28.29
N SER A 13 23.29 -26.92 -27.16
CA SER A 13 22.50 -26.60 -25.96
C SER A 13 21.69 -25.34 -26.27
N SER A 14 20.41 -25.52 -26.53
CA SER A 14 19.45 -24.43 -26.56
C SER A 14 19.37 -23.82 -25.17
N LEU A 15 20.18 -22.79 -24.94
CA LEU A 15 19.98 -21.88 -23.83
C LEU A 15 18.63 -21.16 -24.07
N TYR A 16 17.58 -21.66 -23.45
CA TYR A 16 16.38 -20.85 -23.26
C TYR A 16 16.77 -19.71 -22.32
N LEU A 17 17.15 -18.57 -22.90
CA LEU A 17 17.16 -17.31 -22.20
C LEU A 17 15.69 -17.00 -21.91
N ILE A 18 15.26 -17.27 -20.67
CA ILE A 18 14.06 -16.66 -20.14
C ILE A 18 14.43 -15.19 -19.95
N THR A 19 14.20 -14.39 -20.99
CA THR A 19 14.17 -12.95 -20.85
C THR A 19 12.86 -12.64 -20.16
N ASP A 20 12.90 -12.43 -18.84
CA ASP A 20 11.83 -11.72 -18.17
C ASP A 20 11.71 -10.38 -18.91
N GLU A 21 10.66 -10.21 -19.68
CA GLU A 21 10.34 -8.93 -20.30
C GLU A 21 10.18 -7.92 -19.17
N ILE A 22 11.05 -6.91 -19.15
CA ILE A 22 10.90 -5.79 -18.23
C ILE A 22 9.63 -5.06 -18.65
N VAL A 23 8.55 -5.32 -17.94
CA VAL A 23 7.27 -4.64 -18.17
C VAL A 23 7.37 -3.24 -17.60
N PHE A 24 7.43 -2.24 -18.48
CA PHE A 24 7.35 -0.84 -18.08
C PHE A 24 5.88 -0.48 -17.82
N PRO A 25 5.57 0.20 -16.71
CA PRO A 25 4.21 0.64 -16.45
C PRO A 25 3.81 1.80 -17.37
N GLU A 26 2.51 1.91 -17.63
CA GLU A 26 1.91 3.12 -18.19
C GLU A 26 1.76 4.17 -17.08
N GLU A 27 2.17 5.41 -17.35
CA GLU A 27 2.12 6.47 -16.36
C GLU A 27 1.00 7.48 -16.66
N TYR A 28 0.17 7.74 -15.66
CA TYR A 28 -0.92 8.71 -15.73
C TYR A 28 -0.72 9.82 -14.70
N SER A 29 -1.06 11.08 -15.08
CA SER A 29 -1.10 12.20 -14.15
C SER A 29 -2.50 12.35 -13.57
N TYR A 30 -2.60 12.69 -12.27
CA TYR A 30 -3.87 13.05 -11.63
C TYR A 30 -3.85 14.45 -11.00
N GLY A 31 -2.75 15.18 -11.17
CA GLY A 31 -2.57 16.57 -10.74
C GLY A 31 -1.32 17.17 -11.34
N ASP A 32 -1.03 18.42 -11.00
CA ASP A 32 0.04 19.23 -11.61
C ASP A 32 1.42 18.98 -10.97
N ASN A 33 1.47 18.39 -9.78
CA ASN A 33 2.74 18.12 -9.12
C ASN A 33 3.41 16.88 -9.72
N ILE A 34 4.74 16.92 -9.83
CA ILE A 34 5.53 15.80 -10.37
C ILE A 34 5.33 14.48 -9.62
N SER A 35 4.97 14.53 -8.34
CA SER A 35 4.68 13.35 -7.51
C SER A 35 3.25 12.81 -7.71
N GLN A 36 2.36 13.59 -8.33
CA GLN A 36 0.95 13.23 -8.55
C GLN A 36 0.80 12.38 -9.82
N LYS A 37 1.38 11.18 -9.76
CA LYS A 37 1.43 10.21 -10.85
C LYS A 37 0.97 8.83 -10.39
N ILE A 38 0.39 8.10 -11.32
CA ILE A 38 -0.04 6.71 -11.14
C ILE A 38 0.69 5.87 -12.18
N ASP A 39 1.27 4.75 -11.78
CA ASP A 39 1.76 3.72 -12.68
C ASP A 39 0.74 2.60 -12.79
N LEU A 40 0.41 2.16 -13.99
CA LEU A 40 -0.42 0.99 -14.28
C LEU A 40 0.44 -0.16 -14.82
N TYR A 41 0.43 -1.27 -14.13
CA TYR A 41 0.93 -2.57 -14.58
C TYR A 41 -0.27 -3.42 -14.99
N ARG A 42 -0.39 -3.72 -16.28
CA ARG A 42 -1.54 -4.46 -16.82
C ARG A 42 -1.50 -5.92 -16.42
N GLY A 43 -2.63 -6.41 -15.95
CA GLY A 43 -2.91 -7.82 -15.71
C GLY A 43 -3.74 -8.45 -16.84
N LYS A 44 -4.15 -9.71 -16.65
CA LYS A 44 -4.94 -10.49 -17.62
C LYS A 44 -6.44 -10.43 -17.38
N SER A 45 -6.88 -10.09 -16.16
CA SER A 45 -8.29 -9.95 -15.81
C SER A 45 -8.72 -8.48 -15.78
N ASP A 46 -9.98 -8.24 -15.52
CA ASP A 46 -10.53 -6.90 -15.27
C ASP A 46 -10.36 -6.42 -13.83
N LYS A 47 -9.84 -7.26 -12.93
CA LYS A 47 -9.67 -6.96 -11.50
C LYS A 47 -8.62 -5.89 -11.27
N VAL A 48 -8.88 -5.01 -10.29
CA VAL A 48 -8.06 -3.84 -10.00
C VAL A 48 -7.48 -3.91 -8.59
N LEU A 49 -6.18 -3.73 -8.49
CA LEU A 49 -5.46 -3.62 -7.24
C LEU A 49 -4.70 -2.30 -7.20
N VAL A 50 -4.82 -1.57 -6.09
CA VAL A 50 -4.15 -0.29 -5.88
C VAL A 50 -3.12 -0.43 -4.79
N TRP A 51 -1.89 0.01 -5.05
CA TRP A 51 -0.80 0.02 -4.06
C TRP A 51 -0.39 1.43 -3.69
N ILE A 52 -0.23 1.68 -2.37
CA ILE A 52 0.21 2.95 -1.81
C ILE A 52 1.48 2.73 -0.98
N HIS A 53 2.57 3.37 -1.39
CA HIS A 53 3.87 3.20 -0.73
C HIS A 53 3.92 3.84 0.67
N GLY A 54 4.80 3.32 1.54
CA GLY A 54 5.09 3.90 2.84
C GLY A 54 6.15 5.02 2.79
N GLY A 55 6.76 5.28 3.95
CA GLY A 55 7.86 6.24 4.10
C GLY A 55 7.55 7.41 5.03
N GLY A 56 6.58 7.26 5.95
CA GLY A 56 6.23 8.27 6.96
C GLY A 56 5.74 9.59 6.36
N TRP A 57 5.19 9.56 5.15
CA TRP A 57 4.80 10.73 4.33
C TRP A 57 5.97 11.65 3.97
N LEU A 58 7.21 11.28 4.32
CA LEU A 58 8.42 12.06 4.12
C LEU A 58 9.27 11.54 2.97
N PHE A 59 9.23 10.24 2.70
CA PHE A 59 10.11 9.53 1.77
C PHE A 59 9.33 8.52 0.94
N GLY A 60 10.00 7.98 -0.06
CA GLY A 60 9.46 6.93 -0.91
C GLY A 60 9.00 7.45 -2.27
N ASN A 61 8.59 6.54 -3.09
CA ASN A 61 7.94 6.81 -4.37
C ASN A 61 7.20 5.54 -4.81
N LYS A 62 6.35 5.65 -5.82
CA LYS A 62 5.55 4.53 -6.35
C LYS A 62 6.38 3.36 -6.90
N ARG A 63 7.66 3.58 -7.24
CA ARG A 63 8.61 2.59 -7.77
C ARG A 63 9.72 2.24 -6.78
N ALA A 64 9.53 2.50 -5.48
CA ALA A 64 10.56 2.22 -4.49
C ALA A 64 10.76 0.71 -4.31
N GLU A 65 11.79 0.14 -4.94
CA GLU A 65 12.13 -1.29 -4.91
C GLU A 65 12.08 -1.91 -3.51
N ARG A 66 12.45 -1.15 -2.47
CA ARG A 66 12.44 -1.64 -1.09
C ARG A 66 11.05 -2.10 -0.65
N TRP A 67 9.99 -1.43 -1.10
CA TRP A 67 8.60 -1.75 -0.76
C TRP A 67 8.01 -2.73 -1.77
N ILE A 68 8.30 -2.50 -3.02
CA ILE A 68 7.96 -3.33 -4.16
C ILE A 68 8.47 -4.78 -3.90
N ASN A 69 9.77 -5.00 -3.75
CA ASN A 69 10.36 -6.33 -3.58
C ASN A 69 9.89 -7.14 -2.36
N ARG A 70 9.23 -6.55 -1.36
CA ARG A 70 8.72 -7.31 -0.21
C ARG A 70 7.28 -7.73 -0.35
N PHE A 71 6.48 -6.94 -1.01
CA PHE A 71 5.04 -7.15 -1.14
C PHE A 71 4.60 -7.20 -2.61
N GLU A 72 5.42 -6.75 -3.54
CA GLU A 72 5.17 -6.74 -4.98
C GLU A 72 4.96 -8.13 -5.54
N ASN A 73 5.80 -9.09 -5.14
CA ASN A 73 5.63 -10.49 -5.51
C ASN A 73 4.23 -11.04 -5.15
N HIS A 74 3.47 -10.32 -4.31
CA HIS A 74 2.10 -10.69 -3.96
C HIS A 74 1.05 -9.94 -4.77
N PHE A 75 1.40 -8.79 -5.30
CA PHE A 75 0.51 -7.90 -6.01
C PHE A 75 0.83 -7.82 -7.51
N VAL A 76 2.11 -7.76 -7.88
CA VAL A 76 2.55 -7.58 -9.27
C VAL A 76 2.91 -8.91 -9.94
N ASP A 77 3.49 -9.89 -9.23
CA ASP A 77 3.72 -11.23 -9.79
C ASP A 77 2.42 -11.99 -10.05
N ASN A 78 1.33 -11.56 -9.43
CA ASN A 78 0.02 -12.00 -9.82
C ASN A 78 -0.39 -11.25 -11.09
N LYS A 79 0.16 -11.66 -12.24
CA LYS A 79 -0.14 -11.13 -13.58
C LYS A 79 -1.64 -11.18 -13.95
N ASP A 80 -2.49 -11.55 -13.01
CA ASP A 80 -3.93 -11.63 -13.22
C ASP A 80 -4.63 -10.29 -12.96
N HIS A 81 -4.07 -9.40 -12.13
CA HIS A 81 -4.69 -8.13 -11.74
C HIS A 81 -4.03 -6.94 -12.43
N ASN A 82 -4.82 -5.91 -12.74
CA ASN A 82 -4.31 -4.60 -13.11
C ASN A 82 -3.87 -3.88 -11.84
N VAL A 83 -2.57 -3.60 -11.70
CA VAL A 83 -2.00 -3.00 -10.50
C VAL A 83 -1.70 -1.53 -10.75
N PHE A 84 -2.36 -0.67 -9.99
CA PHE A 84 -2.10 0.77 -9.97
C PHE A 84 -1.22 1.13 -8.78
N MET A 85 -0.11 1.81 -9.01
CA MET A 85 0.79 2.29 -7.97
C MET A 85 0.69 3.81 -7.86
N ILE A 86 0.29 4.31 -6.69
CA ILE A 86 0.08 5.74 -6.46
C ILE A 86 1.37 6.38 -5.94
N GLY A 87 1.86 7.42 -6.65
CA GLY A 87 2.75 8.42 -6.10
C GLY A 87 1.94 9.58 -5.51
N TYR A 88 2.42 10.20 -4.44
CA TYR A 88 1.77 11.31 -3.76
C TYR A 88 2.81 12.30 -3.23
N ARG A 89 2.41 13.55 -2.93
CA ARG A 89 3.31 14.58 -2.39
C ARG A 89 3.81 14.19 -1.01
N ILE A 90 5.12 14.13 -0.88
CA ILE A 90 5.85 13.77 0.34
C ILE A 90 6.73 14.93 0.80
N GLY A 91 7.18 14.88 2.03
CA GLY A 91 8.17 15.81 2.56
C GLY A 91 7.76 16.47 3.87
N ARG A 92 8.68 17.29 4.38
CA ARG A 92 8.44 18.08 5.59
C ARG A 92 7.34 19.11 5.30
N ASN A 93 6.48 19.33 6.30
CA ASN A 93 5.43 20.35 6.21
C ASN A 93 4.40 20.16 5.08
N THR A 94 4.17 18.92 4.65
CA THR A 94 3.25 18.64 3.54
C THR A 94 1.86 18.16 3.98
N ALA A 95 1.62 17.96 5.29
CA ALA A 95 0.29 17.56 5.74
C ALA A 95 -0.76 18.61 5.37
N PRO A 96 -1.96 18.23 4.93
CA PRO A 96 -2.44 16.87 4.67
C PRO A 96 -2.32 16.43 3.20
N ASN A 97 -1.45 17.04 2.40
CA ASN A 97 -1.40 16.86 0.94
C ASN A 97 -1.42 15.39 0.49
N ALA A 98 -0.71 14.50 1.21
CA ALA A 98 -0.69 13.07 0.89
C ALA A 98 -2.10 12.44 0.92
N VAL A 99 -2.96 12.89 1.84
CA VAL A 99 -4.35 12.41 1.93
C VAL A 99 -5.16 12.88 0.74
N GLU A 100 -5.11 14.19 0.43
CA GLU A 100 -5.79 14.76 -0.73
C GLU A 100 -5.36 14.06 -2.03
N ASP A 101 -4.06 13.84 -2.16
CA ASP A 101 -3.48 13.22 -3.33
C ASP A 101 -4.01 11.81 -3.56
N VAL A 102 -4.03 10.95 -2.54
CA VAL A 102 -4.50 9.56 -2.73
C VAL A 102 -5.99 9.46 -2.98
N LEU A 103 -6.80 10.38 -2.42
CA LEU A 103 -8.23 10.45 -2.72
C LEU A 103 -8.47 10.85 -4.18
N CYS A 104 -7.74 11.85 -4.67
CA CYS A 104 -7.81 12.26 -6.08
C CYS A 104 -7.28 11.17 -7.02
N ALA A 105 -6.15 10.53 -6.65
CA ALA A 105 -5.58 9.44 -7.41
C ALA A 105 -6.53 8.25 -7.52
N TYR A 106 -7.21 7.90 -6.43
CA TYR A 106 -8.18 6.80 -6.42
C TYR A 106 -9.34 7.07 -7.39
N ASN A 107 -9.92 8.29 -7.38
CA ASN A 107 -10.94 8.66 -8.36
C ASN A 107 -10.40 8.56 -9.79
N LYS A 108 -9.16 9.02 -10.04
CA LYS A 108 -8.53 8.91 -11.35
C LYS A 108 -8.32 7.45 -11.77
N ILE A 109 -7.99 6.57 -10.85
CA ILE A 109 -7.90 5.12 -11.11
C ILE A 109 -9.26 4.56 -11.53
N LEU A 110 -10.35 4.96 -10.87
CA LEU A 110 -11.71 4.53 -11.27
C LEU A 110 -12.08 5.03 -12.68
N GLU A 111 -11.70 6.26 -13.04
CA GLU A 111 -11.90 6.79 -14.40
C GLU A 111 -11.11 5.99 -15.44
N ILE A 112 -9.82 5.71 -15.16
CA ILE A 112 -8.97 4.89 -16.04
C ILE A 112 -9.55 3.48 -16.15
N SER A 113 -9.90 2.86 -15.02
CA SER A 113 -10.48 1.51 -14.99
C SER A 113 -11.74 1.43 -15.85
N PHE A 114 -12.64 2.39 -15.71
CA PHE A 114 -13.85 2.46 -16.53
C PHE A 114 -13.54 2.58 -18.03
N SER A 115 -12.60 3.46 -18.40
CA SER A 115 -12.21 3.67 -19.81
C SER A 115 -11.51 2.46 -20.44
N GLU A 116 -10.80 1.67 -19.63
CA GLU A 116 -10.07 0.47 -20.05
C GLU A 116 -10.88 -0.83 -19.96
N GLY A 117 -12.13 -0.74 -19.48
CA GLY A 117 -12.99 -1.92 -19.28
C GLY A 117 -12.61 -2.77 -18.05
N PHE A 118 -11.87 -2.21 -17.11
CA PHE A 118 -11.58 -2.86 -15.83
C PHE A 118 -12.73 -2.67 -14.85
N SER A 119 -12.81 -3.52 -13.84
CA SER A 119 -13.81 -3.39 -12.77
C SER A 119 -13.59 -2.11 -11.96
N THR A 120 -14.67 -1.38 -11.70
CA THR A 120 -14.69 -0.23 -10.77
C THR A 120 -15.31 -0.60 -9.43
N ASP A 121 -15.95 -1.75 -9.32
CA ASP A 121 -16.63 -2.23 -8.12
C ASP A 121 -15.76 -3.22 -7.33
N ASP A 122 -14.93 -3.98 -8.04
CA ASP A 122 -14.03 -4.98 -7.45
C ASP A 122 -12.60 -4.41 -7.31
N VAL A 123 -12.45 -3.29 -6.62
CA VAL A 123 -11.17 -2.66 -6.37
C VAL A 123 -10.67 -3.00 -4.97
N ILE A 124 -9.44 -3.53 -4.87
CA ILE A 124 -8.75 -3.72 -3.59
C ILE A 124 -7.66 -2.67 -3.45
N VAL A 125 -7.65 -1.95 -2.32
CA VAL A 125 -6.62 -0.96 -2.00
C VAL A 125 -5.68 -1.51 -0.93
N ALA A 126 -4.40 -1.48 -1.18
CA ALA A 126 -3.37 -1.95 -0.27
C ALA A 126 -2.33 -0.85 -0.01
N GLY A 127 -1.75 -0.84 1.20
CA GLY A 127 -0.66 0.07 1.50
C GLY A 127 0.09 -0.30 2.77
N ALA A 128 1.31 0.21 2.90
CA ALA A 128 2.20 -0.09 4.03
C ALA A 128 2.58 1.16 4.82
N SER A 129 2.60 1.09 6.16
CA SER A 129 3.01 2.20 7.03
C SER A 129 2.18 3.46 6.75
N ALA A 130 2.79 4.58 6.38
CA ALA A 130 2.08 5.77 5.90
C ALA A 130 1.12 5.46 4.73
N GLY A 131 1.49 4.56 3.81
CA GLY A 131 0.60 4.08 2.75
C GLY A 131 -0.58 3.26 3.28
N GLY A 132 -0.38 2.49 4.36
CA GLY A 132 -1.46 1.79 5.07
C GLY A 132 -2.46 2.76 5.68
N HIS A 133 -1.99 3.84 6.30
CA HIS A 133 -2.83 4.95 6.76
C HIS A 133 -3.67 5.53 5.60
N LEU A 134 -3.04 5.81 4.47
CA LEU A 134 -3.70 6.38 3.30
C LEU A 134 -4.73 5.41 2.68
N ALA A 135 -4.41 4.11 2.65
CA ALA A 135 -5.33 3.05 2.19
C ALA A 135 -6.57 2.96 3.10
N LEU A 136 -6.38 3.02 4.41
CA LEU A 136 -7.47 3.05 5.39
C LEU A 136 -8.37 4.28 5.19
N LEU A 137 -7.79 5.45 4.89
CA LEU A 137 -8.58 6.65 4.61
C LEU A 137 -9.43 6.50 3.36
N ILE A 138 -8.93 5.89 2.28
CA ILE A 138 -9.74 5.60 1.09
C ILE A 138 -10.94 4.72 1.46
N GLY A 139 -10.74 3.66 2.23
CA GLY A 139 -11.82 2.74 2.63
C GLY A 139 -12.83 3.34 3.61
N LEU A 140 -12.36 4.19 4.51
CA LEU A 140 -13.17 4.79 5.59
C LEU A 140 -13.67 6.21 5.26
N TYR A 141 -13.26 6.76 4.11
CA TYR A 141 -13.61 8.14 3.76
C TYR A 141 -15.12 8.39 3.87
N ASP A 142 -15.44 9.49 4.54
CA ASP A 142 -16.80 9.98 4.69
C ASP A 142 -16.92 11.34 3.98
N GLN A 143 -18.01 11.55 3.24
CA GLN A 143 -18.28 12.82 2.52
C GLN A 143 -18.34 14.05 3.42
N ARG A 144 -18.42 13.87 4.75
CA ARG A 144 -18.32 14.95 5.74
C ARG A 144 -16.90 15.48 5.91
N ASN A 145 -15.88 14.73 5.49
CA ASN A 145 -14.51 15.20 5.53
C ASN A 145 -14.29 16.27 4.47
N VAL A 146 -13.61 17.35 4.87
CA VAL A 146 -13.24 18.42 3.95
C VAL A 146 -12.08 17.93 3.10
N SER A 147 -12.37 17.45 1.90
CA SER A 147 -11.39 17.10 0.88
C SER A 147 -11.77 17.68 -0.47
N LEU A 148 -10.76 17.99 -1.27
CA LEU A 148 -10.94 18.45 -2.67
C LEU A 148 -11.52 17.33 -3.55
N CYS A 149 -11.17 16.08 -3.27
CA CYS A 149 -11.63 14.91 -4.01
C CYS A 149 -12.54 14.05 -3.12
N LYS A 150 -13.80 13.92 -3.52
CA LYS A 150 -14.77 13.07 -2.84
C LYS A 150 -14.76 11.67 -3.45
N ILE A 151 -14.73 10.65 -2.61
CA ILE A 151 -14.85 9.26 -3.06
C ILE A 151 -16.33 8.88 -3.12
N ASN A 152 -16.81 8.59 -4.31
CA ASN A 152 -18.19 8.18 -4.55
C ASN A 152 -18.35 6.65 -4.56
N ASN A 153 -17.33 5.93 -5.02
CA ASN A 153 -17.30 4.46 -5.03
C ASN A 153 -16.17 3.97 -4.13
N LYS A 154 -16.52 3.32 -3.02
CA LYS A 154 -15.54 2.77 -2.07
C LYS A 154 -14.90 1.50 -2.64
N PRO A 155 -13.66 1.19 -2.24
CA PRO A 155 -13.06 -0.08 -2.58
C PRO A 155 -13.87 -1.23 -1.94
N LYS A 156 -13.83 -2.40 -2.56
CA LYS A 156 -14.44 -3.63 -2.04
C LYS A 156 -13.70 -4.13 -0.79
N ALA A 157 -12.38 -3.96 -0.77
CA ALA A 157 -11.55 -4.36 0.35
C ALA A 157 -10.31 -3.48 0.50
N VAL A 158 -9.76 -3.46 1.73
CA VAL A 158 -8.54 -2.72 2.09
C VAL A 158 -7.56 -3.63 2.80
N ILE A 159 -6.29 -3.62 2.38
CA ILE A 159 -5.19 -4.32 3.03
C ILE A 159 -4.26 -3.27 3.65
N ASN A 160 -4.23 -3.26 4.97
CA ASN A 160 -3.41 -2.37 5.77
C ASN A 160 -2.20 -3.12 6.34
N LEU A 161 -1.01 -2.81 5.85
CA LEU A 161 0.23 -3.37 6.38
C LEU A 161 0.81 -2.37 7.39
N PHE A 162 0.70 -2.68 8.68
CA PHE A 162 1.26 -1.89 9.80
C PHE A 162 1.07 -0.36 9.67
N GLY A 163 -0.09 0.07 9.21
CA GLY A 163 -0.41 1.49 9.00
C GLY A 163 -0.80 2.22 10.27
N ILE A 164 -0.63 3.54 10.24
CA ILE A 164 -1.02 4.46 11.30
C ILE A 164 -2.55 4.59 11.32
N THR A 165 -3.19 4.40 12.47
CA THR A 165 -4.64 4.52 12.66
C THR A 165 -5.04 5.74 13.50
N ASP A 166 -4.14 6.15 14.39
CA ASP A 166 -4.28 7.35 15.22
C ASP A 166 -2.97 8.15 15.13
N ILE A 167 -3.02 9.29 14.44
CA ILE A 167 -1.87 10.14 14.17
C ILE A 167 -1.29 10.69 15.47
N LYS A 168 -2.15 11.20 16.38
CA LYS A 168 -1.67 11.77 17.64
C LYS A 168 -1.05 10.74 18.54
N LYS A 169 -1.70 9.59 18.74
CA LYS A 169 -1.15 8.52 19.57
C LYS A 169 0.17 8.00 19.03
N THR A 170 0.32 7.93 17.70
CA THR A 170 1.61 7.56 17.10
C THR A 170 2.66 8.62 17.38
N SER A 171 2.33 9.92 17.27
CA SER A 171 3.25 11.01 17.62
C SER A 171 3.67 10.96 19.09
N ASP A 172 2.71 10.77 20.00
CA ASP A 172 2.97 10.71 21.44
C ASP A 172 3.87 9.51 21.81
N TYR A 173 3.63 8.36 21.16
CA TYR A 173 4.49 7.17 21.29
C TYR A 173 5.93 7.44 20.86
N LEU A 174 6.12 8.06 19.70
CA LEU A 174 7.45 8.38 19.15
C LEU A 174 8.22 9.37 20.07
N ASP A 175 7.53 10.30 20.73
CA ASP A 175 8.14 11.20 21.69
C ASP A 175 8.53 10.49 23.00
N ALA A 176 7.73 9.53 23.45
CA ALA A 176 7.96 8.79 24.71
C ALA A 176 9.12 7.80 24.59
N GLU A 177 9.24 7.11 23.46
CA GLU A 177 10.21 6.03 23.27
C GLU A 177 11.66 6.50 23.10
N LYS A 178 11.93 7.80 22.94
CA LYS A 178 13.27 8.40 22.80
C LYS A 178 14.22 7.57 21.92
N PHE A 179 13.70 6.90 20.90
CA PHE A 179 14.52 6.08 20.04
C PHE A 179 15.53 6.95 19.26
N PHE A 180 16.77 6.60 19.33
CA PHE A 180 18.01 7.26 19.02
C PHE A 180 18.11 7.93 17.64
N THR A 181 17.19 7.75 16.72
CA THR A 181 17.39 8.19 15.34
C THR A 181 16.14 8.68 14.61
N ALA A 182 14.99 8.44 15.09
CA ALA A 182 13.80 8.92 14.42
C ALA A 182 13.30 10.18 15.14
N SER A 183 13.69 11.33 14.61
CA SER A 183 12.84 12.50 14.80
C SER A 183 11.41 12.08 14.57
N ASN A 184 10.48 12.48 15.42
CA ASN A 184 9.07 12.18 15.29
C ASN A 184 8.61 12.55 13.88
N TYR A 185 8.49 11.54 13.01
CA TYR A 185 8.18 11.73 11.59
C TYR A 185 6.78 12.33 11.40
N VAL A 186 5.86 12.09 12.35
CA VAL A 186 4.53 12.68 12.34
C VAL A 186 4.64 14.20 12.50
N LYS A 187 5.39 14.68 13.50
CA LYS A 187 5.63 16.11 13.69
C LYS A 187 6.41 16.73 12.54
N THR A 188 7.28 15.96 11.89
CA THR A 188 8.02 16.44 10.72
C THR A 188 7.11 16.61 9.49
N TRP A 189 6.13 15.74 9.32
CA TRP A 189 5.13 15.82 8.26
C TRP A 189 4.16 16.99 8.48
N ILE A 190 3.78 17.24 9.74
CA ILE A 190 2.90 18.34 10.14
C ILE A 190 3.73 19.62 10.32
N LEU A 191 3.26 20.74 9.81
CA LEU A 191 3.92 22.05 10.00
C LEU A 191 4.00 22.42 11.48
N PRO A 192 5.06 23.13 11.93
CA PRO A 192 5.18 23.62 13.30
C PRO A 192 4.01 24.52 13.75
N ASP A 193 3.41 25.23 12.80
CA ASP A 193 2.26 26.14 13.00
C ASP A 193 0.89 25.44 12.80
N LYS A 194 0.88 24.17 12.37
CA LYS A 194 -0.35 23.38 12.24
C LYS A 194 -0.63 22.64 13.53
N ASP A 195 -1.87 22.65 13.91
CA ASP A 195 -2.37 21.93 15.07
C ASP A 195 -2.38 20.40 14.84
N LEU A 196 -1.53 19.68 15.56
CA LEU A 196 -1.45 18.22 15.51
C LEU A 196 -2.81 17.59 15.90
N GLU A 197 -3.50 18.15 16.88
CA GLU A 197 -4.83 17.67 17.32
C GLU A 197 -5.82 17.78 16.16
N LYS A 198 -5.86 18.92 15.49
CA LYS A 198 -6.75 19.15 14.34
C LYS A 198 -6.45 18.22 13.18
N ILE A 199 -5.17 18.03 12.84
CA ILE A 199 -4.76 17.08 11.79
C ILE A 199 -5.13 15.65 12.17
N SER A 200 -4.88 15.26 13.42
CA SER A 200 -5.25 13.93 13.93
C SER A 200 -6.75 13.71 13.91
N LEU A 201 -7.53 14.69 14.37
CA LEU A 201 -8.98 14.61 14.39
C LEU A 201 -9.56 14.39 13.00
N ASN A 202 -9.04 15.10 12.00
CA ASN A 202 -9.57 15.08 10.64
C ASN A 202 -9.06 13.92 9.78
N TYR A 203 -7.87 13.38 10.07
CA TYR A 203 -7.18 12.45 9.17
C TYR A 203 -6.72 11.14 9.85
N SER A 204 -7.08 10.89 11.11
CA SER A 204 -6.87 9.58 11.70
C SER A 204 -7.99 8.62 11.34
N PRO A 205 -7.71 7.43 10.76
CA PRO A 205 -8.71 6.41 10.47
C PRO A 205 -9.61 6.05 11.64
N ILE A 206 -9.07 6.08 12.86
CA ILE A 206 -9.83 5.78 14.09
C ILE A 206 -10.98 6.78 14.33
N ASN A 207 -10.88 8.01 13.81
CA ASN A 207 -11.87 9.05 13.98
C ASN A 207 -12.92 9.07 12.85
N MET A 208 -12.70 8.29 11.77
CA MET A 208 -13.64 8.23 10.65
C MET A 208 -14.92 7.51 11.05
N THR A 209 -16.04 7.96 10.50
CA THR A 209 -17.31 7.27 10.69
C THR A 209 -17.38 6.04 9.80
N VAL A 210 -17.77 4.91 10.37
CA VAL A 210 -17.92 3.66 9.63
C VAL A 210 -19.32 3.59 9.03
N ILE A 211 -19.43 3.85 7.72
CA ILE A 211 -20.69 3.71 6.98
C ILE A 211 -20.42 2.84 5.75
N LYS A 212 -21.10 1.70 5.64
CA LYS A 212 -20.88 0.73 4.54
C LYS A 212 -19.40 0.47 4.33
N ALA A 213 -18.75 -0.02 5.39
CA ALA A 213 -17.33 -0.29 5.37
C ALA A 213 -16.99 -1.43 4.39
N PRO A 214 -15.90 -1.32 3.62
CA PRO A 214 -15.32 -2.46 2.93
C PRO A 214 -14.82 -3.51 3.91
N ASN A 215 -14.40 -4.66 3.40
CA ASN A 215 -13.65 -5.63 4.20
C ASN A 215 -12.22 -5.13 4.44
N PHE A 216 -11.71 -5.30 5.64
CA PHE A 216 -10.35 -4.89 6.00
C PHE A 216 -9.50 -6.09 6.43
N LEU A 217 -8.26 -6.14 5.96
CA LEU A 217 -7.19 -6.98 6.50
C LEU A 217 -6.10 -6.08 7.05
N THR A 218 -5.80 -6.18 8.34
CA THR A 218 -4.61 -5.55 8.92
C THR A 218 -3.58 -6.60 9.30
N ILE A 219 -2.33 -6.37 8.90
CA ILE A 219 -1.18 -7.20 9.24
C ILE A 219 -0.21 -6.34 10.05
N HIS A 220 0.13 -6.77 11.28
CA HIS A 220 0.96 -5.95 12.16
C HIS A 220 1.84 -6.79 13.08
N GLY A 221 3.10 -6.38 13.22
CA GLY A 221 4.07 -7.03 14.09
C GLY A 221 3.97 -6.54 15.54
N THR A 222 4.03 -7.47 16.52
CA THR A 222 3.90 -7.11 17.95
C THR A 222 5.10 -6.33 18.51
N LYS A 223 6.25 -6.33 17.80
CA LYS A 223 7.47 -5.56 18.15
C LYS A 223 7.74 -4.41 17.18
N ASP A 224 6.69 -3.86 16.59
CA ASP A 224 6.82 -2.68 15.75
C ASP A 224 7.15 -1.45 16.61
N SER A 225 8.32 -0.85 16.36
CA SER A 225 8.82 0.34 17.07
C SER A 225 8.59 1.65 16.34
N TRP A 226 8.01 1.61 15.12
CA TRP A 226 7.72 2.80 14.31
C TRP A 226 6.24 3.17 14.37
N VAL A 227 5.40 2.16 14.29
CA VAL A 227 3.95 2.24 14.46
C VAL A 227 3.56 1.20 15.51
N PRO A 228 3.23 1.62 16.73
CA PRO A 228 2.99 0.67 17.81
C PRO A 228 1.84 -0.28 17.50
N TYR A 229 1.98 -1.56 17.83
CA TYR A 229 0.99 -2.61 17.56
C TYR A 229 -0.43 -2.24 18.05
N ASN A 230 -0.52 -1.43 19.11
CA ASN A 230 -1.82 -0.95 19.60
C ASN A 230 -2.63 -0.18 18.54
N GLN A 231 -2.00 0.35 17.49
CA GLN A 231 -2.70 0.97 16.36
C GLN A 231 -3.60 -0.04 15.63
N ALA A 232 -3.12 -1.27 15.45
CA ALA A 232 -3.90 -2.34 14.85
C ALA A 232 -5.04 -2.80 15.76
N VAL A 233 -4.80 -2.89 17.07
CA VAL A 233 -5.82 -3.27 18.07
C VAL A 233 -6.94 -2.23 18.14
N LEU A 234 -6.61 -0.93 18.10
CA LEU A 234 -7.61 0.14 18.06
C LEU A 234 -8.50 0.04 16.81
N LEU A 235 -7.90 -0.27 15.66
CA LEU A 235 -8.64 -0.42 14.42
C LEU A 235 -9.55 -1.66 14.46
N ASP A 236 -9.05 -2.77 14.99
CA ASP A 236 -9.81 -4.01 15.16
C ASP A 236 -11.06 -3.79 16.02
N THR A 237 -10.89 -3.14 17.16
CA THR A 237 -12.00 -2.75 18.04
C THR A 237 -13.04 -1.87 17.34
N LYS A 238 -12.59 -0.98 16.45
CA LYS A 238 -13.46 -0.06 15.71
C LYS A 238 -14.26 -0.74 14.61
N LEU A 239 -13.62 -1.60 13.83
CA LEU A 239 -14.19 -2.18 12.60
C LEU A 239 -14.93 -3.50 12.81
N GLN A 240 -14.63 -4.20 13.92
CA GLN A 240 -15.30 -5.43 14.35
C GLN A 240 -15.39 -6.49 13.23
N GLU A 241 -16.59 -6.94 12.88
CA GLU A 241 -16.84 -8.01 11.91
C GLU A 241 -16.31 -7.74 10.48
N ASN A 242 -16.15 -6.48 10.11
CA ASN A 242 -15.58 -6.11 8.80
C ASN A 242 -14.06 -6.12 8.78
N HIS A 243 -13.41 -6.57 9.85
CA HIS A 243 -11.96 -6.51 9.99
C HIS A 243 -11.36 -7.86 10.39
N LYS A 244 -10.28 -8.20 9.73
CA LYS A 244 -9.40 -9.30 10.12
C LYS A 244 -8.05 -8.75 10.52
N LEU A 245 -7.62 -9.02 11.75
CA LEU A 245 -6.29 -8.70 12.24
C LEU A 245 -5.39 -9.94 12.19
N LEU A 246 -4.33 -9.90 11.37
CA LEU A 246 -3.24 -10.86 11.40
C LEU A 246 -2.11 -10.29 12.27
N THR A 247 -1.99 -10.80 13.47
CA THR A 247 -0.90 -10.49 14.40
C THR A 247 0.34 -11.30 14.04
N ILE A 248 1.46 -10.62 13.80
CA ILE A 248 2.75 -11.26 13.57
C ILE A 248 3.57 -11.20 14.85
N ASP A 249 3.62 -12.32 15.56
CA ASP A 249 4.31 -12.39 16.85
C ASP A 249 5.81 -12.13 16.68
N ASN A 250 6.38 -11.27 17.53
CA ASN A 250 7.75 -10.77 17.42
C ASN A 250 8.11 -10.06 16.09
N GLY A 251 7.15 -9.84 15.18
CA GLY A 251 7.33 -9.08 13.95
C GLY A 251 7.65 -7.62 14.25
N ARG A 252 8.57 -7.03 13.47
CA ARG A 252 8.92 -5.61 13.51
C ARG A 252 8.23 -4.88 12.36
N HIS A 253 8.37 -3.56 12.28
CA HIS A 253 7.68 -2.72 11.29
C HIS A 253 7.70 -3.26 9.85
N TYR A 254 8.86 -3.69 9.35
CA TYR A 254 9.02 -4.22 7.98
C TYR A 254 10.05 -5.36 7.91
N ARG A 255 10.48 -5.87 9.06
CA ARG A 255 11.45 -6.95 9.15
C ARG A 255 10.77 -8.19 9.72
N PHE A 256 10.38 -9.05 8.82
CA PHE A 256 9.77 -10.35 9.11
C PHE A 256 10.74 -11.47 8.76
N SER A 257 10.69 -12.55 9.52
CA SER A 257 11.38 -13.80 9.14
C SER A 257 10.76 -14.42 7.89
N GLU A 258 11.43 -15.37 7.25
CA GLU A 258 10.87 -16.01 6.05
C GLU A 258 9.54 -16.70 6.34
N ASN A 259 9.42 -17.42 7.47
CA ASN A 259 8.16 -18.04 7.87
C ASN A 259 7.03 -17.02 8.10
N GLN A 260 7.36 -15.87 8.67
CA GLN A 260 6.40 -14.78 8.84
C GLN A 260 6.00 -14.17 7.49
N ASN A 261 6.95 -14.00 6.58
CA ASN A 261 6.68 -13.53 5.23
C ASN A 261 5.75 -14.50 4.48
N GLU A 262 5.98 -15.81 4.60
CA GLU A 262 5.13 -16.84 3.99
C GLU A 262 3.70 -16.80 4.55
N LEU A 263 3.56 -16.65 5.87
CA LEU A 263 2.26 -16.47 6.52
C LEU A 263 1.54 -15.22 6.00
N ILE A 264 2.26 -14.09 5.89
CA ILE A 264 1.74 -12.84 5.37
C ILE A 264 1.27 -13.01 3.91
N ARG A 265 2.10 -13.64 3.06
CA ARG A 265 1.77 -13.93 1.67
C ARG A 265 0.49 -14.74 1.54
N THR A 266 0.44 -15.83 2.26
CA THR A 266 -0.72 -16.75 2.25
C THR A 266 -1.99 -16.03 2.66
N GLU A 267 -1.94 -15.20 3.69
CA GLU A 267 -3.11 -14.50 4.19
C GLU A 267 -3.57 -13.39 3.23
N ILE A 268 -2.64 -12.63 2.65
CA ILE A 268 -2.95 -11.62 1.63
C ILE A 268 -3.63 -12.29 0.43
N LYS A 269 -3.04 -13.38 -0.09
CA LYS A 269 -3.63 -14.12 -1.22
C LYS A 269 -5.04 -14.59 -0.91
N LYS A 270 -5.23 -15.23 0.24
CA LYS A 270 -6.55 -15.71 0.68
C LYS A 270 -7.57 -14.57 0.78
N PHE A 271 -7.16 -13.43 1.33
CA PHE A 271 -8.04 -12.26 1.47
C PHE A 271 -8.42 -11.69 0.10
N ILE A 272 -7.48 -11.59 -0.84
CA ILE A 272 -7.73 -11.14 -2.21
C ILE A 272 -8.71 -12.10 -2.90
N ASP A 273 -8.46 -13.42 -2.85
CA ASP A 273 -9.28 -14.44 -3.50
C ASP A 273 -10.73 -14.39 -2.99
N ILE A 274 -10.94 -14.23 -1.67
CA ILE A 274 -12.28 -14.13 -1.07
C ILE A 274 -13.03 -12.87 -1.52
N ASN A 275 -12.33 -11.77 -1.71
CA ASN A 275 -12.97 -10.50 -2.05
C ASN A 275 -13.19 -10.32 -3.56
N TYR A 276 -12.57 -11.13 -4.42
CA TYR A 276 -12.80 -11.11 -5.86
C TYR A 276 -13.77 -12.20 -6.35
N ASN A 277 -14.18 -13.11 -5.48
CA ASN A 277 -15.20 -14.13 -5.74
C ASN A 277 -16.54 -13.70 -5.12
#